data_1cba660b44dff73b5d7c1bf3403e89e9
#
_entry.id   1cba660b44dff73b5d7c1bf3403e89e9
#
_cell.length_a   1.000
_cell.length_b   1.000
_cell.length_c   1.000
_cell.angle_alpha   90.00
_cell.angle_beta   90.00
_cell.angle_gamma   90.00
#
_symmetry.space_group_name_H-M   'P 1'
#
loop_
_entity.id
_entity.type
_entity.pdbx_description
1 polymer ?
#
loop_
_entity_poly.entity_id
_entity_poly.type
_entity_poly.pdbx_seq_one_letter_code
_entity_poly.pdbx_strand_id
1 'polypeptide(L)'
;MDRDLLLSGVLLHDVGKIVELSGPIIAKYTKEGRLIGHISIMHSVIREKARALGIDNEKRILLEHMILAHHGKQEFGSPVVPLTREALLLHMIDDMNAKMTIIDKALEPIEEGEFTPKIYPLEERCFYKPIRKKK
;
A
#
# COMPACT_ATOMS: atom_id res chain seq x y z
N MET A 1 0.52 -16.73 -13.34
CA MET A 1 0.57 -15.34 -12.85
C MET A 1 0.94 -14.43 -14.01
N ASP A 2 0.16 -13.41 -14.24
CA ASP A 2 0.44 -12.41 -15.27
C ASP A 2 1.42 -11.37 -14.71
N ARG A 3 2.66 -11.39 -15.23
CA ARG A 3 3.73 -10.50 -14.77
C ARG A 3 3.41 -9.03 -15.07
N ASP A 4 2.87 -8.74 -16.23
CA ASP A 4 2.64 -7.37 -16.67
C ASP A 4 1.45 -6.73 -15.92
N LEU A 5 0.43 -7.53 -15.62
CA LEU A 5 -0.67 -7.13 -14.74
C LEU A 5 -0.17 -6.82 -13.33
N LEU A 6 0.66 -7.72 -12.76
CA LEU A 6 1.24 -7.50 -11.43
C LEU A 6 2.08 -6.23 -11.37
N LEU A 7 2.98 -6.02 -12.35
CA LEU A 7 3.81 -4.82 -12.40
C LEU A 7 2.97 -3.54 -12.56
N SER A 8 1.91 -3.59 -13.37
CA SER A 8 0.98 -2.47 -13.52
C SER A 8 0.29 -2.14 -12.20
N GLY A 9 -0.17 -3.16 -11.47
CA GLY A 9 -0.76 -2.98 -10.14
C GLY A 9 0.23 -2.38 -9.14
N VAL A 10 1.46 -2.91 -9.08
CA VAL A 10 2.52 -2.39 -8.20
C VAL A 10 2.83 -0.92 -8.49
N LEU A 11 2.92 -0.53 -9.76
CA LEU A 11 3.23 0.86 -10.14
C LEU A 11 2.07 1.81 -9.87
N LEU A 12 0.83 1.36 -9.94
CA LEU A 12 -0.34 2.22 -9.96
C LEU A 12 -1.13 2.25 -8.65
N HIS A 13 -0.97 1.26 -7.74
CA HIS A 13 -1.86 1.11 -6.58
C HIS A 13 -1.94 2.36 -5.70
N ASP A 14 -0.84 3.06 -5.52
CA ASP A 14 -0.70 4.22 -4.63
C ASP A 14 -0.64 5.57 -5.35
N VAL A 15 -0.69 5.61 -6.69
CA VAL A 15 -0.59 6.87 -7.46
C VAL A 15 -1.71 7.85 -7.10
N GLY A 16 -2.88 7.35 -6.69
CA GLY A 16 -3.98 8.20 -6.19
C GLY A 16 -3.61 9.08 -5.00
N LYS A 17 -2.54 8.74 -4.25
CA LYS A 17 -2.02 9.57 -3.15
C LYS A 17 -1.50 10.94 -3.59
N ILE A 18 -1.13 11.11 -4.86
CA ILE A 18 -0.74 12.41 -5.43
C ILE A 18 -1.91 13.41 -5.39
N VAL A 19 -3.14 12.92 -5.53
CA VAL A 19 -4.36 13.73 -5.42
C VAL A 19 -4.86 13.77 -3.98
N GLU A 20 -4.72 12.65 -3.25
CA GLU A 20 -5.18 12.53 -1.87
C GLU A 20 -4.44 13.48 -0.92
N LEU A 21 -3.15 13.69 -1.15
CA LEU A 21 -2.26 14.43 -0.28
C LEU A 21 -1.71 15.68 -1.00
N SER A 22 -1.48 16.75 -0.26
CA SER A 22 -0.87 17.98 -0.75
C SER A 22 0.21 18.48 0.21
N GLY A 23 1.18 19.19 -0.32
CA GLY A 23 2.25 19.84 0.43
C GLY A 23 3.61 19.17 0.25
N PRO A 24 4.68 19.97 0.06
CA PRO A 24 6.01 19.46 -0.27
C PRO A 24 6.79 18.95 0.95
N ILE A 25 6.45 19.39 2.15
CA ILE A 25 7.19 19.06 3.39
C ILE A 25 6.30 18.31 4.38
N ILE A 26 5.08 18.81 4.61
CA ILE A 26 4.10 18.17 5.50
C ILE A 26 2.90 17.80 4.63
N ALA A 27 2.72 16.51 4.41
CA ALA A 27 1.58 16.00 3.67
C ALA A 27 0.27 16.27 4.44
N LYS A 28 -0.65 16.97 3.80
CA LYS A 28 -2.00 17.21 4.33
C LYS A 28 -3.02 16.62 3.37
N TYR A 29 -4.08 16.06 3.92
CA TYR A 29 -5.19 15.59 3.10
C TYR A 29 -5.85 16.74 2.35
N THR A 30 -6.04 16.56 1.04
CA THR A 30 -6.91 17.43 0.25
C THR A 30 -8.39 17.19 0.61
N LYS A 31 -9.28 18.08 0.18
CA LYS A 31 -10.73 17.86 0.32
C LYS A 31 -11.15 16.57 -0.40
N GLU A 32 -10.66 16.36 -1.63
CA GLU A 32 -10.94 15.19 -2.45
C GLU A 32 -10.37 13.92 -1.78
N GLY A 33 -9.15 13.98 -1.27
CA GLY A 33 -8.54 12.87 -0.54
C GLY A 33 -9.33 12.44 0.68
N ARG A 34 -9.85 13.39 1.46
CA ARG A 34 -10.68 13.07 2.64
C ARG A 34 -12.06 12.50 2.31
N LEU A 35 -12.66 12.94 1.22
CA LEU A 35 -14.02 12.54 0.87
C LEU A 35 -14.09 11.28 0.00
N ILE A 36 -13.05 11.02 -0.79
CA ILE A 36 -13.06 9.95 -1.80
C ILE A 36 -11.98 8.89 -1.51
N GLY A 37 -10.79 9.31 -1.06
CA GLY A 37 -9.65 8.43 -0.81
C GLY A 37 -8.91 7.98 -2.07
N HIS A 38 -7.60 7.72 -1.95
CA HIS A 38 -6.71 7.40 -3.10
C HIS A 38 -7.13 6.17 -3.89
N ILE A 39 -7.69 5.15 -3.23
CA ILE A 39 -8.17 3.92 -3.89
C ILE A 39 -9.25 4.23 -4.91
N SER A 40 -10.29 4.95 -4.50
CA SER A 40 -11.43 5.29 -5.37
C SER A 40 -11.03 6.30 -6.45
N ILE A 41 -10.17 7.26 -6.12
CA ILE A 41 -9.58 8.20 -7.08
C ILE A 41 -8.84 7.43 -8.17
N MET A 42 -7.92 6.53 -7.79
CA MET A 42 -7.11 5.77 -8.75
C MET A 42 -7.94 4.80 -9.57
N HIS A 43 -8.91 4.12 -8.97
CA HIS A 43 -9.86 3.28 -9.69
C HIS A 43 -10.58 4.05 -10.82
N SER A 44 -11.05 5.26 -10.55
CA SER A 44 -11.72 6.10 -11.56
C SER A 44 -10.78 6.48 -12.69
N VAL A 45 -9.55 6.87 -12.38
CA VAL A 45 -8.51 7.20 -13.38
C VAL A 45 -8.18 6.01 -14.26
N ILE A 46 -7.98 4.82 -13.69
CA ILE A 46 -7.68 3.60 -14.45
C ILE A 46 -8.83 3.27 -15.39
N ARG A 47 -10.07 3.30 -14.91
CA ARG A 47 -11.26 3.04 -15.72
C ARG A 47 -11.37 3.98 -16.91
N GLU A 48 -11.18 5.27 -16.70
CA GLU A 48 -11.21 6.27 -17.77
C GLU A 48 -10.10 6.03 -18.80
N LYS A 49 -8.86 5.91 -18.34
CA LYS A 49 -7.70 5.74 -19.21
C LYS A 49 -7.71 4.43 -19.98
N ALA A 50 -8.07 3.33 -19.33
CA ALA A 50 -8.18 2.03 -20.00
C ALA A 50 -9.22 2.05 -21.12
N ARG A 51 -10.37 2.71 -20.90
CA ARG A 51 -11.39 2.89 -21.95
C ARG A 51 -10.87 3.75 -23.11
N ALA A 52 -10.23 4.87 -22.80
CA ALA A 52 -9.67 5.78 -23.83
C ALA A 52 -8.59 5.11 -24.67
N LEU A 53 -7.82 4.19 -24.08
CA LEU A 53 -6.76 3.43 -24.75
C LEU A 53 -7.25 2.14 -25.42
N GLY A 54 -8.53 1.83 -25.33
CA GLY A 54 -9.09 0.59 -25.90
C GLY A 54 -8.56 -0.69 -25.25
N ILE A 55 -8.18 -0.63 -23.98
CA ILE A 55 -7.70 -1.80 -23.23
C ILE A 55 -8.83 -2.82 -23.09
N ASP A 56 -8.50 -4.09 -23.30
CA ASP A 56 -9.42 -5.21 -23.14
C ASP A 56 -10.16 -5.16 -21.80
N ASN A 57 -11.44 -5.47 -21.83
CA ASN A 57 -12.32 -5.36 -20.66
C ASN A 57 -11.88 -6.24 -19.50
N GLU A 58 -11.41 -7.46 -19.77
CA GLU A 58 -10.92 -8.38 -18.74
C GLU A 58 -9.68 -7.83 -18.05
N LYS A 59 -8.68 -7.39 -18.82
CA LYS A 59 -7.46 -6.78 -18.26
C LYS A 59 -7.77 -5.55 -17.43
N ARG A 60 -8.69 -4.70 -17.88
CA ARG A 60 -9.14 -3.53 -17.14
C ARG A 60 -9.75 -3.92 -15.78
N ILE A 61 -10.67 -4.89 -15.77
CA ILE A 61 -11.33 -5.35 -14.55
C ILE A 61 -10.31 -5.94 -13.56
N LEU A 62 -9.36 -6.73 -14.04
CA LEU A 62 -8.32 -7.32 -13.20
C LEU A 62 -7.41 -6.25 -12.57
N LEU A 63 -7.04 -5.22 -13.33
CA LEU A 63 -6.24 -4.11 -12.80
C LEU A 63 -7.06 -3.25 -11.80
N GLU A 64 -8.31 -2.92 -12.14
CA GLU A 64 -9.23 -2.23 -11.21
C GLU A 64 -9.37 -3.00 -9.90
N HIS A 65 -9.52 -4.33 -9.98
CA HIS A 65 -9.60 -5.19 -8.81
C HIS A 65 -8.34 -5.11 -7.93
N MET A 66 -7.16 -5.14 -8.53
CA MET A 66 -5.90 -4.99 -7.79
C MET A 66 -5.85 -3.68 -7.00
N ILE A 67 -6.27 -2.56 -7.63
CA ILE A 67 -6.31 -1.26 -6.95
C ILE A 67 -7.33 -1.25 -5.81
N LEU A 68 -8.52 -1.81 -6.02
CA LEU A 68 -9.58 -1.84 -5.01
C LEU A 68 -9.26 -2.74 -3.82
N ALA A 69 -8.43 -3.76 -4.02
CA ALA A 69 -8.17 -4.82 -3.05
C ALA A 69 -6.82 -4.73 -2.33
N HIS A 70 -5.93 -3.79 -2.72
CA HIS A 70 -4.53 -3.85 -2.26
C HIS A 70 -4.34 -3.68 -0.74
N HIS A 71 -5.21 -3.00 -0.01
CA HIS A 71 -5.18 -2.99 1.45
C HIS A 71 -5.69 -4.29 2.10
N GLY A 72 -6.27 -5.20 1.34
CA GLY A 72 -6.62 -6.57 1.73
C GLY A 72 -7.93 -6.71 2.48
N LYS A 73 -8.26 -5.81 3.42
CA LYS A 73 -9.46 -5.89 4.26
C LYS A 73 -10.25 -4.59 4.21
N GLN A 74 -11.57 -4.70 4.42
CA GLN A 74 -12.44 -3.53 4.50
C GLN A 74 -12.08 -2.59 5.66
N GLU A 75 -11.67 -3.13 6.79
CA GLU A 75 -11.20 -2.36 7.95
C GLU A 75 -9.94 -1.52 7.66
N PHE A 76 -9.18 -1.88 6.61
CA PHE A 76 -8.01 -1.13 6.14
C PHE A 76 -8.32 -0.25 4.92
N GLY A 77 -9.60 -0.14 4.53
CA GLY A 77 -10.08 0.76 3.49
C GLY A 77 -10.23 0.12 2.10
N SER A 78 -9.97 -1.18 1.93
CA SER A 78 -10.28 -1.88 0.67
C SER A 78 -11.78 -2.16 0.56
N PRO A 79 -12.47 -1.71 -0.50
CA PRO A 79 -13.89 -2.03 -0.71
C PRO A 79 -14.13 -3.51 -1.00
N VAL A 80 -13.12 -4.24 -1.48
CA VAL A 80 -13.16 -5.69 -1.74
C VAL A 80 -11.86 -6.35 -1.27
N VAL A 81 -11.93 -7.65 -0.97
CA VAL A 81 -10.74 -8.44 -0.63
C VAL A 81 -10.03 -8.93 -1.90
N PRO A 82 -8.72 -9.25 -1.86
CA PRO A 82 -8.00 -9.80 -3.00
C PRO A 82 -8.54 -11.17 -3.43
N LEU A 83 -9.03 -11.27 -4.66
CA LEU A 83 -9.62 -12.50 -5.23
C LEU A 83 -8.86 -13.04 -6.45
N THR A 84 -7.72 -12.42 -6.80
CA THR A 84 -6.79 -12.92 -7.82
C THR A 84 -5.41 -13.14 -7.22
N ARG A 85 -4.58 -13.96 -7.87
CA ARG A 85 -3.20 -14.24 -7.40
C ARG A 85 -2.36 -12.98 -7.37
N GLU A 86 -2.49 -12.13 -8.38
CA GLU A 86 -1.78 -10.86 -8.52
C GLU A 86 -2.22 -9.85 -7.44
N ALA A 87 -3.53 -9.72 -7.19
CA ALA A 87 -4.05 -8.85 -6.14
C ALA A 87 -3.64 -9.30 -4.74
N LEU A 88 -3.65 -10.62 -4.48
CA LEU A 88 -3.20 -11.17 -3.21
C LEU A 88 -1.71 -10.93 -2.99
N LEU A 89 -0.89 -11.15 -4.04
CA LEU A 89 0.55 -10.93 -3.93
C LEU A 89 0.87 -9.45 -3.72
N LEU A 90 0.21 -8.53 -4.44
CA LEU A 90 0.36 -7.09 -4.24
C LEU A 90 0.03 -6.71 -2.80
N HIS A 91 -1.12 -7.14 -2.27
CA HIS A 91 -1.51 -6.92 -0.89
C HIS A 91 -0.45 -7.40 0.11
N MET A 92 0.04 -8.64 -0.06
CA MET A 92 1.03 -9.22 0.87
C MET A 92 2.36 -8.46 0.86
N ILE A 93 2.81 -8.01 -0.31
CA ILE A 93 4.06 -7.23 -0.45
C ILE A 93 3.89 -5.85 0.17
N ASP A 94 2.77 -5.18 -0.08
CA ASP A 94 2.49 -3.84 0.46
C ASP A 94 2.35 -3.88 1.99
N ASP A 95 1.60 -4.84 2.54
CA ASP A 95 1.48 -5.07 3.99
C ASP A 95 2.83 -5.39 4.65
N MET A 96 3.64 -6.24 4.01
CA MET A 96 4.99 -6.55 4.47
C MET A 96 5.86 -5.30 4.50
N ASN A 97 5.87 -4.50 3.44
CA ASN A 97 6.64 -3.26 3.37
C ASN A 97 6.21 -2.24 4.43
N ALA A 98 4.91 -2.09 4.64
CA ALA A 98 4.37 -1.22 5.69
C ALA A 98 4.82 -1.67 7.10
N LYS A 99 4.74 -2.97 7.39
CA LYS A 99 5.19 -3.55 8.67
C LYS A 99 6.68 -3.37 8.89
N MET A 100 7.50 -3.63 7.87
CA MET A 100 8.95 -3.43 7.95
C MET A 100 9.29 -1.96 8.23
N THR A 101 8.63 -1.03 7.56
CA THR A 101 8.81 0.41 7.79
C THR A 101 8.46 0.82 9.23
N ILE A 102 7.40 0.25 9.81
CA ILE A 102 7.03 0.49 11.22
C ILE A 102 8.12 -0.03 12.16
N ILE A 103 8.64 -1.23 11.93
CA ILE A 103 9.71 -1.82 12.72
C ILE A 103 10.98 -0.97 12.64
N ASP A 104 11.40 -0.57 11.44
CA ASP A 104 12.60 0.23 11.23
C ASP A 104 12.52 1.57 11.97
N LYS A 105 11.39 2.27 11.85
CA LYS A 105 11.15 3.51 12.59
C LYS A 105 11.16 3.34 14.11
N ALA A 106 10.67 2.21 14.62
CA ALA A 106 10.68 1.93 16.05
C ALA A 106 12.07 1.54 16.57
N LEU A 107 12.90 0.92 15.74
CA LEU A 107 14.27 0.54 16.07
C LEU A 107 15.27 1.73 15.99
N GLU A 108 14.96 2.75 15.17
CA GLU A 108 15.86 3.88 14.93
C GLU A 108 16.30 4.59 16.23
N PRO A 109 15.37 4.99 17.15
CA PRO A 109 15.71 5.79 18.33
C PRO A 109 16.28 4.99 19.50
N ILE A 110 16.28 3.66 19.50
CA ILE A 110 16.78 2.83 20.60
C ILE A 110 18.24 2.40 20.40
N GLU A 111 18.93 2.06 21.48
CA GLU A 111 20.31 1.58 21.43
C GLU A 111 20.41 0.11 21.03
N GLU A 112 21.59 -0.29 20.54
CA GLU A 112 21.88 -1.72 20.26
C GLU A 112 21.81 -2.54 21.56
N GLY A 113 21.20 -3.69 21.51
CA GLY A 113 20.96 -4.57 22.66
C GLY A 113 19.65 -4.31 23.39
N GLU A 114 18.85 -3.34 22.94
CA GLU A 114 17.56 -3.02 23.54
C GLU A 114 16.38 -3.53 22.73
N PHE A 115 15.19 -3.54 23.34
CA PHE A 115 13.92 -3.80 22.71
C PHE A 115 13.13 -2.52 22.50
N THR A 116 12.37 -2.45 21.40
CA THR A 116 11.40 -1.36 21.20
C THR A 116 10.30 -1.38 22.26
N PRO A 117 9.60 -0.27 22.49
CA PRO A 117 8.28 -0.30 23.11
C PRO A 117 7.32 -1.21 22.33
N LYS A 118 6.19 -1.55 22.93
CA LYS A 118 5.11 -2.29 22.26
C LYS A 118 4.62 -1.55 21.02
N ILE A 119 4.56 -2.26 19.90
CA ILE A 119 4.10 -1.72 18.62
C ILE A 119 2.68 -2.23 18.38
N TYR A 120 1.67 -1.38 18.62
CA TYR A 120 0.26 -1.75 18.54
C TYR A 120 -0.16 -2.37 17.18
N PRO A 121 0.22 -1.79 16.01
CA PRO A 121 -0.11 -2.38 14.71
C PRO A 121 0.52 -3.74 14.45
N LEU A 122 1.49 -4.15 15.27
CA LEU A 122 2.20 -5.43 15.17
C LEU A 122 1.88 -6.35 16.37
N GLU A 123 0.62 -6.41 16.78
CA GLU A 123 0.12 -7.28 17.85
C GLU A 123 0.83 -7.03 19.19
N GLU A 124 1.14 -5.79 19.49
CA GLU A 124 1.87 -5.36 20.70
C GLU A 124 3.25 -6.00 20.87
N ARG A 125 3.87 -6.47 19.80
CA ARG A 125 5.21 -7.05 19.85
C ARG A 125 6.28 -5.98 20.07
N CYS A 126 7.35 -6.38 20.79
CA CYS A 126 8.58 -5.62 20.96
C CYS A 126 9.66 -6.25 20.07
N PHE A 127 10.44 -5.45 19.37
CA PHE A 127 11.49 -5.91 18.48
C PHE A 127 12.86 -5.59 19.06
N TYR A 128 13.77 -6.55 18.99
CA TYR A 128 15.14 -6.42 19.49
C TYR A 128 16.03 -5.75 18.44
N LYS A 129 16.86 -4.77 18.86
CA LYS A 129 17.90 -4.18 18.04
C LYS A 129 19.23 -4.92 18.24
N PRO A 130 19.68 -5.73 17.27
CA PRO A 130 20.88 -6.55 17.44
C PRO A 130 22.14 -5.73 17.65
N ILE A 131 23.05 -6.21 18.51
CA ILE A 131 24.41 -5.66 18.67
C ILE A 131 25.20 -6.04 17.43
N ARG A 132 25.60 -5.06 16.64
CA ARG A 132 26.46 -5.27 15.47
C ARG A 132 27.92 -5.24 15.90
N LYS A 133 28.62 -6.39 15.88
CA LYS A 133 30.07 -6.39 16.03
C LYS A 133 30.67 -5.54 14.89
N LYS A 134 31.37 -4.46 15.25
CA LYS A 134 32.20 -3.74 14.27
C LYS A 134 33.22 -4.72 13.70
N LYS A 135 33.19 -4.93 12.40
CA LYS A 135 34.27 -5.66 11.70
C LYS A 135 35.50 -4.79 11.64
#